data_cc0af2dc79d5836a1ff47db7497f22bb
#
_entry.id   cc0af2dc79d5836a1ff47db7497f22bb
#
_cell.length_a   1.000
_cell.length_b   1.000
_cell.length_c   1.000
_cell.angle_alpha   90.00
_cell.angle_beta   90.00
_cell.angle_gamma   90.00
#
_symmetry.space_group_name_H-M   'P 1'
#
loop_
_entity.id
_entity.type
_entity.pdbx_description
1 polymer ?
#
loop_
_entity_poly.entity_id
_entity_poly.type
_entity_poly.pdbx_seq_one_letter_code
_entity_poly.pdbx_strand_id
1 'polypeptide(L)'
;SDLDRQQCNNCGVVWGIYAPDCDEYTEISPDSIPLIGRPFLLGSHDCWGLVMDWHATQGVALNDFRVDYPWWESQYPDNLYFDNWEREGFVECAPAPGCMVIMQVESDKWNHAGIITDEGELLHHLYGQPSCITPYARGYFKDRTMICVRHKDLPQEIKPWRA
;
A
#
# COMPACT_ATOMS: atom_id res chain seq x y z
N SER A 1 14.48 24.42 0.06
CA SER A 1 13.65 25.55 0.53
C SER A 1 12.35 25.06 1.19
N ASP A 2 11.65 25.94 1.86
CA ASP A 2 10.34 25.62 2.46
C ASP A 2 9.33 25.21 1.38
N LEU A 3 9.44 25.80 0.20
CA LEU A 3 8.58 25.44 -0.94
C LEU A 3 8.85 24.00 -1.40
N ASP A 4 10.11 23.59 -1.48
CA ASP A 4 10.47 22.21 -1.86
C ASP A 4 9.93 21.23 -0.84
N ARG A 5 10.03 21.53 0.45
CA ARG A 5 9.48 20.70 1.52
C ARG A 5 7.95 20.60 1.42
N GLN A 6 7.28 21.74 1.18
CA GLN A 6 5.83 21.75 0.99
C GLN A 6 5.42 20.90 -0.22
N GLN A 7 6.13 21.00 -1.33
CA GLN A 7 5.85 20.20 -2.53
C GLN A 7 6.15 18.70 -2.28
N CYS A 8 7.25 18.40 -1.59
CA CYS A 8 7.59 17.05 -1.18
C CYS A 8 6.47 16.43 -0.32
N ASN A 9 5.97 17.19 0.66
CA ASN A 9 4.84 16.77 1.50
C ASN A 9 3.56 16.56 0.69
N ASN A 10 3.25 17.44 -0.24
CA ASN A 10 2.06 17.34 -1.09
C ASN A 10 2.13 16.12 -2.03
N CYS A 11 3.31 15.79 -2.55
CA CYS A 11 3.51 14.64 -3.40
C CYS A 11 3.65 13.32 -2.62
N GLY A 12 4.09 13.39 -1.36
CA GLY A 12 4.30 12.22 -0.51
C GLY A 12 5.46 11.31 -0.96
N VAL A 13 6.43 11.85 -1.72
CA VAL A 13 7.60 11.12 -2.21
C VAL A 13 8.89 11.81 -1.80
N VAL A 14 9.97 11.04 -1.66
CA VAL A 14 11.30 11.58 -1.40
C VAL A 14 11.80 12.35 -2.63
N TRP A 15 12.30 13.56 -2.41
CA TRP A 15 12.84 14.42 -3.45
C TRP A 15 14.36 14.50 -3.33
N GLY A 16 15.06 14.24 -4.45
CA GLY A 16 16.46 14.58 -4.61
C GLY A 16 16.58 15.98 -5.19
N ILE A 17 17.28 16.85 -4.49
CA ILE A 17 17.57 18.24 -4.92
C ILE A 17 19.06 18.37 -5.17
N TYR A 18 19.40 18.75 -6.39
CA TYR A 18 20.79 19.05 -6.77
C TYR A 18 20.97 20.54 -7.03
N ALA A 19 21.94 21.14 -6.37
CA ALA A 19 22.31 22.53 -6.53
C ALA A 19 23.62 22.61 -7.32
N PRO A 20 23.59 22.88 -8.65
CA PRO A 20 24.77 22.84 -9.50
C PRO A 20 25.80 23.91 -9.18
N ASP A 21 25.38 25.04 -8.61
CA ASP A 21 26.28 26.17 -8.30
C ASP A 21 27.28 25.85 -7.18
N CYS A 22 26.95 24.91 -6.30
CA CYS A 22 27.82 24.47 -5.20
C CYS A 22 28.12 22.95 -5.22
N ASP A 23 27.66 22.25 -6.26
CA ASP A 23 27.82 20.80 -6.39
C ASP A 23 27.27 20.01 -5.17
N GLU A 24 26.16 20.46 -4.61
CA GLU A 24 25.54 19.85 -3.47
C GLU A 24 24.29 19.04 -3.87
N TYR A 25 24.16 17.87 -3.27
CA TYR A 25 22.97 17.02 -3.36
C TYR A 25 22.35 16.83 -1.98
N THR A 26 21.06 17.00 -1.90
CA THR A 26 20.29 16.81 -0.66
C THR A 26 19.01 16.03 -0.95
N GLU A 27 18.68 15.08 -0.09
CA GLU A 27 17.37 14.43 -0.10
C GLU A 27 16.46 15.01 0.97
N ILE A 28 15.22 15.26 0.61
CA ILE A 28 14.16 15.60 1.55
C ILE A 28 13.04 14.56 1.48
N SER A 29 12.62 14.08 2.64
CA SER A 29 11.50 13.18 2.79
C SER A 29 10.26 13.96 3.22
N PRO A 30 9.05 13.52 2.84
CA PRO A 30 7.84 14.13 3.35
C PRO A 30 7.74 13.95 4.86
N ASP A 31 7.22 14.95 5.55
CA ASP A 31 7.03 14.92 7.00
C ASP A 31 5.98 13.89 7.40
N SER A 32 4.98 13.71 6.53
CA SER A 32 3.99 12.64 6.64
C SER A 32 3.50 12.23 5.25
N ILE A 33 3.22 10.93 5.10
CA ILE A 33 2.65 10.38 3.87
C ILE A 33 1.20 10.01 4.17
N PRO A 34 0.20 10.73 3.60
CA PRO A 34 -1.21 10.39 3.82
C PRO A 34 -1.51 8.97 3.33
N LEU A 35 -2.35 8.24 4.05
CA LEU A 35 -2.84 6.94 3.58
C LEU A 35 -3.96 7.07 2.55
N ILE A 36 -4.71 8.16 2.62
CA ILE A 36 -5.83 8.46 1.71
C ILE A 36 -5.44 9.65 0.82
N GLY A 37 -5.75 9.56 -0.47
CA GLY A 37 -5.43 10.59 -1.46
C GLY A 37 -3.98 10.58 -1.94
N ARG A 38 -3.24 9.54 -1.65
CA ARG A 38 -1.85 9.35 -2.05
C ARG A 38 -1.75 9.15 -3.55
N PRO A 39 -0.93 9.92 -4.29
CA PRO A 39 -0.71 9.69 -5.71
C PRO A 39 -0.10 8.31 -5.96
N PHE A 40 -0.49 7.66 -7.07
CA PHE A 40 0.08 6.36 -7.44
C PHE A 40 1.48 6.53 -8.03
N LEU A 41 2.43 5.76 -7.53
CA LEU A 41 3.79 5.63 -8.08
C LEU A 41 4.25 4.18 -7.89
N LEU A 42 4.31 3.44 -9.00
CA LEU A 42 4.67 2.02 -8.99
C LEU A 42 6.05 1.80 -8.36
N GLY A 43 6.14 0.84 -7.45
CA GLY A 43 7.37 0.54 -6.70
C GLY A 43 7.64 1.45 -5.52
N SER A 44 6.79 2.45 -5.30
CA SER A 44 6.87 3.39 -4.16
C SER A 44 5.52 3.55 -3.48
N HIS A 45 4.64 4.39 -4.02
CA HIS A 45 3.27 4.56 -3.53
C HIS A 45 2.30 3.71 -4.37
N ASP A 46 2.24 2.45 -4.05
CA ASP A 46 1.38 1.45 -4.67
C ASP A 46 0.56 0.69 -3.61
N CYS A 47 -0.13 -0.36 -4.01
CA CYS A 47 -1.00 -1.09 -3.08
C CYS A 47 -0.22 -1.76 -1.94
N TRP A 48 0.97 -2.32 -2.19
CA TRP A 48 1.79 -2.90 -1.13
C TRP A 48 2.39 -1.82 -0.22
N GLY A 49 2.83 -0.70 -0.77
CA GLY A 49 3.29 0.45 0.00
C GLY A 49 2.22 0.95 0.98
N LEU A 50 0.95 1.01 0.53
CA LEU A 50 -0.17 1.38 1.40
C LEU A 50 -0.40 0.35 2.51
N VAL A 51 -0.34 -0.94 2.20
CA VAL A 51 -0.47 -2.03 3.19
C VAL A 51 0.66 -1.96 4.22
N MET A 52 1.91 -1.76 3.78
CA MET A 52 3.05 -1.59 4.68
C MET A 52 2.86 -0.42 5.64
N ASP A 53 2.49 0.75 5.11
CA ASP A 53 2.35 1.97 5.90
C ASP A 53 1.15 1.88 6.86
N TRP A 54 0.05 1.27 6.44
CA TRP A 54 -1.07 1.03 7.34
C TRP A 54 -0.65 0.09 8.50
N HIS A 55 0.04 -1.00 8.21
CA HIS A 55 0.53 -1.92 9.25
C HIS A 55 1.51 -1.23 10.20
N ALA A 56 2.34 -0.31 9.70
CA ALA A 56 3.22 0.50 10.54
C ALA A 56 2.44 1.34 11.55
N THR A 57 1.27 1.87 11.20
CA THR A 57 0.39 2.57 12.17
C THR A 57 -0.09 1.67 13.30
N GLN A 58 -0.12 0.35 13.06
CA GLN A 58 -0.51 -0.66 14.04
C GLN A 58 0.66 -1.27 14.81
N GLY A 59 1.89 -0.80 14.55
CA GLY A 59 3.11 -1.31 15.18
C GLY A 59 3.67 -2.58 14.54
N VAL A 60 3.25 -2.91 13.31
CA VAL A 60 3.70 -4.09 12.56
C VAL A 60 4.60 -3.66 11.42
N ALA A 61 5.84 -4.15 11.39
CA ALA A 61 6.77 -3.93 10.30
C ALA A 61 6.67 -5.07 9.28
N LEU A 62 6.47 -4.73 8.01
CA LEU A 62 6.43 -5.67 6.89
C LEU A 62 7.66 -5.48 6.01
N ASN A 63 8.11 -6.55 5.35
CA ASN A 63 9.18 -6.47 4.38
C ASN A 63 8.71 -5.83 3.07
N ASP A 64 9.62 -5.14 2.42
CA ASP A 64 9.36 -4.49 1.14
C ASP A 64 9.72 -5.42 -0.02
N PHE A 65 8.72 -5.86 -0.78
CA PHE A 65 8.91 -6.61 -2.01
C PHE A 65 8.40 -5.87 -3.26
N ARG A 66 8.23 -4.54 -3.14
CA ARG A 66 7.81 -3.71 -4.27
C ARG A 66 8.84 -3.75 -5.39
N VAL A 67 8.35 -3.67 -6.61
CA VAL A 67 9.15 -3.53 -7.84
C VAL A 67 8.59 -2.38 -8.67
N ASP A 68 9.40 -1.82 -9.55
CA ASP A 68 9.08 -0.65 -10.37
C ASP A 68 8.62 -1.00 -11.80
N TYR A 69 8.21 -2.26 -12.01
CA TYR A 69 7.68 -2.75 -13.29
C TYR A 69 6.34 -3.47 -13.08
N PRO A 70 5.47 -3.54 -14.10
CA PRO A 70 4.15 -4.14 -13.99
C PRO A 70 4.23 -5.67 -13.93
N TRP A 71 4.73 -6.19 -12.83
CA TRP A 71 5.05 -7.60 -12.61
C TRP A 71 3.86 -8.56 -12.79
N TRP A 72 2.64 -8.05 -12.72
CA TRP A 72 1.42 -8.84 -12.92
C TRP A 72 1.13 -9.16 -14.40
N GLU A 73 1.83 -8.53 -15.34
CA GLU A 73 1.70 -8.83 -16.74
C GLU A 73 2.34 -10.18 -17.08
N SER A 74 1.83 -10.84 -18.13
CA SER A 74 2.18 -12.23 -18.46
C SER A 74 3.64 -12.47 -18.81
N GLN A 75 4.37 -11.44 -19.27
CA GLN A 75 5.79 -11.55 -19.60
C GLN A 75 6.71 -11.67 -18.38
N TYR A 76 6.23 -11.34 -17.18
CA TYR A 76 7.01 -11.45 -15.95
C TYR A 76 6.68 -12.75 -15.20
N PRO A 77 7.68 -13.42 -14.58
CA PRO A 77 7.44 -14.66 -13.84
C PRO A 77 6.91 -14.46 -12.42
N ASP A 78 6.89 -13.21 -11.95
CA ASP A 78 6.61 -12.87 -10.56
C ASP A 78 5.15 -13.16 -10.16
N ASN A 79 4.96 -13.58 -8.90
CA ASN A 79 3.67 -13.71 -8.23
C ASN A 79 3.81 -13.14 -6.80
N LEU A 80 4.03 -11.83 -6.69
CA LEU A 80 4.54 -11.21 -5.46
C LEU A 80 3.62 -11.42 -4.25
N TYR A 81 2.31 -11.26 -4.38
CA TYR A 81 1.40 -11.53 -3.26
C TYR A 81 1.30 -13.01 -2.95
N PHE A 82 1.12 -13.84 -3.97
CA PHE A 82 0.97 -15.29 -3.79
C PHE A 82 2.19 -15.91 -3.10
N ASP A 83 3.40 -15.47 -3.48
CA ASP A 83 4.64 -16.04 -2.97
C ASP A 83 5.04 -15.50 -1.58
N ASN A 84 4.50 -14.35 -1.16
CA ASN A 84 5.01 -13.64 0.01
C ASN A 84 4.05 -13.53 1.19
N TRP A 85 2.73 -13.64 1.02
CA TRP A 85 1.79 -13.34 2.11
C TRP A 85 2.01 -14.20 3.37
N GLU A 86 2.29 -15.50 3.23
CA GLU A 86 2.59 -16.36 4.38
C GLU A 86 3.92 -16.00 5.02
N ARG A 87 4.96 -15.73 4.21
CA ARG A 87 6.29 -15.36 4.70
C ARG A 87 6.27 -14.05 5.48
N GLU A 88 5.39 -13.14 5.11
CA GLU A 88 5.21 -11.88 5.84
C GLU A 88 4.52 -12.06 7.19
N GLY A 89 4.01 -13.23 7.49
CA GLY A 89 3.38 -13.53 8.77
C GLY A 89 1.87 -13.37 8.78
N PHE A 90 1.25 -13.36 7.61
CA PHE A 90 -0.21 -13.36 7.49
C PHE A 90 -0.77 -14.78 7.63
N VAL A 91 -1.97 -14.87 8.16
CA VAL A 91 -2.74 -16.12 8.35
C VAL A 91 -4.13 -15.91 7.75
N GLU A 92 -4.61 -16.90 7.04
CA GLU A 92 -5.96 -16.87 6.45
C GLU A 92 -7.03 -16.70 7.54
N CYS A 93 -8.01 -15.85 7.28
CA CYS A 93 -9.07 -15.54 8.23
C CYS A 93 -10.40 -15.19 7.53
N ALA A 94 -11.47 -15.13 8.29
CA ALA A 94 -12.71 -14.52 7.83
C ALA A 94 -12.53 -12.99 7.73
N PRO A 95 -13.21 -12.31 6.78
CA PRO A 95 -13.14 -10.87 6.63
C PRO A 95 -13.57 -10.14 7.92
N ALA A 96 -12.71 -9.26 8.40
CA ALA A 96 -12.91 -8.44 9.58
C ALA A 96 -12.03 -7.17 9.51
N PRO A 97 -12.32 -6.13 10.29
CA PRO A 97 -11.47 -4.94 10.35
C PRO A 97 -10.00 -5.28 10.60
N GLY A 98 -9.11 -4.69 9.82
CA GLY A 98 -7.67 -4.92 9.87
C GLY A 98 -7.16 -6.09 9.02
N CYS A 99 -8.05 -6.90 8.46
CA CYS A 99 -7.64 -7.92 7.51
C CYS A 99 -7.20 -7.30 6.19
N MET A 100 -6.18 -7.90 5.60
CA MET A 100 -5.79 -7.64 4.22
C MET A 100 -6.57 -8.59 3.30
N VAL A 101 -7.13 -8.05 2.24
CA VAL A 101 -7.71 -8.85 1.15
C VAL A 101 -6.80 -8.77 -0.05
N ILE A 102 -6.52 -9.91 -0.65
CA ILE A 102 -5.72 -10.03 -1.86
C ILE A 102 -6.65 -10.40 -3.01
N MET A 103 -6.50 -9.72 -4.13
CA MET A 103 -7.45 -9.72 -5.24
C MET A 103 -6.75 -9.94 -6.57
N GLN A 104 -7.52 -10.45 -7.54
CA GLN A 104 -7.19 -10.40 -8.97
C GLN A 104 -7.97 -9.25 -9.61
N VAL A 105 -7.27 -8.21 -10.04
CA VAL A 105 -7.87 -7.06 -10.70
C VAL A 105 -7.32 -6.98 -12.12
N GLU A 106 -8.15 -7.33 -13.09
CA GLU A 106 -7.79 -7.36 -14.52
C GLU A 106 -6.48 -8.11 -14.82
N SER A 107 -6.25 -9.23 -14.10
CA SER A 107 -5.03 -10.04 -14.18
C SER A 107 -5.33 -11.48 -13.79
N ASP A 108 -4.55 -12.41 -14.30
CA ASP A 108 -4.56 -13.82 -13.89
C ASP A 108 -3.77 -14.06 -12.58
N LYS A 109 -3.09 -13.02 -12.10
CA LYS A 109 -2.30 -13.06 -10.86
C LYS A 109 -3.00 -12.34 -9.73
N TRP A 110 -2.65 -12.69 -8.50
CA TRP A 110 -3.02 -11.93 -7.32
C TRP A 110 -2.20 -10.64 -7.29
N ASN A 111 -2.78 -9.58 -7.81
CA ASN A 111 -2.03 -8.37 -8.14
C ASN A 111 -2.44 -7.12 -7.36
N HIS A 112 -3.44 -7.21 -6.53
CA HIS A 112 -3.93 -6.07 -5.77
C HIS A 112 -4.25 -6.47 -4.34
N ALA A 113 -4.05 -5.55 -3.41
CA ALA A 113 -4.42 -5.74 -2.01
C ALA A 113 -4.97 -4.47 -1.40
N GLY A 114 -5.75 -4.63 -0.35
CA GLY A 114 -6.28 -3.55 0.46
C GLY A 114 -6.58 -4.01 1.87
N ILE A 115 -6.89 -3.06 2.73
CA ILE A 115 -7.18 -3.29 4.15
C ILE A 115 -8.68 -3.07 4.39
N ILE A 116 -9.32 -4.00 5.07
CA ILE A 116 -10.70 -3.79 5.56
C ILE A 116 -10.64 -2.81 6.73
N THR A 117 -11.33 -1.70 6.60
CA THR A 117 -11.37 -0.64 7.61
C THR A 117 -12.25 -1.06 8.80
N ASP A 118 -12.18 -0.27 9.86
CA ASP A 118 -13.06 -0.39 11.03
C ASP A 118 -14.56 -0.29 10.69
N GLU A 119 -14.91 0.38 9.59
CA GLU A 119 -16.28 0.49 9.07
C GLU A 119 -16.64 -0.59 8.03
N GLY A 120 -15.75 -1.55 7.77
CA GLY A 120 -15.97 -2.63 6.82
C GLY A 120 -15.83 -2.24 5.36
N GLU A 121 -15.21 -1.11 5.08
CA GLU A 121 -14.86 -0.62 3.75
C GLU A 121 -13.46 -1.09 3.35
N LEU A 122 -13.04 -0.80 2.14
CA LEU A 122 -11.72 -1.16 1.61
C LEU A 122 -10.84 0.08 1.48
N LEU A 123 -9.76 0.16 2.24
CA LEU A 123 -8.66 1.09 2.01
C LEU A 123 -7.69 0.45 1.02
N HIS A 124 -7.50 1.05 -0.15
CA HIS A 124 -6.65 0.50 -1.18
C HIS A 124 -6.06 1.57 -2.11
N HIS A 125 -5.08 1.16 -2.91
CA HIS A 125 -4.38 2.02 -3.86
C HIS A 125 -4.33 1.34 -5.23
N LEU A 126 -5.36 1.58 -6.04
CA LEU A 126 -5.48 0.97 -7.36
C LEU A 126 -4.50 1.62 -8.34
N TYR A 127 -4.01 0.82 -9.30
CA TYR A 127 -3.07 1.27 -10.32
C TYR A 127 -3.54 2.55 -11.01
N GLY A 128 -2.66 3.55 -11.04
CA GLY A 128 -2.92 4.83 -11.71
C GLY A 128 -3.99 5.71 -11.05
N GLN A 129 -4.49 5.35 -9.86
CA GLN A 129 -5.51 6.10 -9.12
C GLN A 129 -4.97 6.58 -7.77
N PRO A 130 -5.52 7.66 -7.20
CA PRO A 130 -5.21 7.99 -5.80
C PRO A 130 -5.67 6.89 -4.85
N SER A 131 -4.94 6.70 -3.75
CA SER A 131 -5.41 5.82 -2.68
C SER A 131 -6.73 6.33 -2.10
N CYS A 132 -7.65 5.42 -1.82
CA CYS A 132 -9.00 5.78 -1.41
C CYS A 132 -9.65 4.69 -0.55
N ILE A 133 -10.81 5.02 -0.03
CA ILE A 133 -11.72 4.08 0.63
C ILE A 133 -12.91 3.84 -0.30
N THR A 134 -13.24 2.57 -0.54
CA THR A 134 -14.38 2.16 -1.35
C THR A 134 -15.23 1.12 -0.62
N PRO A 135 -16.51 0.96 -0.97
CA PRO A 135 -17.33 -0.13 -0.43
C PRO A 135 -16.71 -1.51 -0.69
N TYR A 136 -16.80 -2.42 0.29
CA TYR A 136 -16.24 -3.77 0.16
C TYR A 136 -17.24 -4.91 0.42
N ALA A 137 -18.27 -4.70 1.22
CA ALA A 137 -19.20 -5.77 1.64
C ALA A 137 -19.78 -6.59 0.47
N ARG A 138 -19.89 -5.98 -0.69
CA ARG A 138 -20.35 -6.59 -1.96
C ARG A 138 -19.85 -5.80 -3.15
N GLY A 139 -19.84 -6.41 -4.34
CA GLY A 139 -19.52 -5.77 -5.61
C GLY A 139 -18.10 -6.05 -6.08
N TYR A 140 -17.57 -5.14 -6.89
CA TYR A 140 -16.39 -5.35 -7.73
C TYR A 140 -15.19 -5.97 -6.98
N PHE A 141 -14.75 -5.38 -5.89
CA PHE A 141 -13.55 -5.84 -5.17
C PHE A 141 -13.82 -7.10 -4.35
N LYS A 142 -15.02 -7.22 -3.75
CA LYS A 142 -15.42 -8.43 -3.05
C LYS A 142 -15.43 -9.64 -3.97
N ASP A 143 -15.98 -9.48 -5.16
CA ASP A 143 -16.07 -10.56 -6.16
C ASP A 143 -14.70 -11.00 -6.70
N ARG A 144 -13.69 -10.15 -6.60
CA ARG A 144 -12.31 -10.43 -7.04
C ARG A 144 -11.37 -10.84 -5.92
N THR A 145 -11.86 -10.94 -4.70
CA THR A 145 -11.07 -11.38 -3.56
C THR A 145 -10.71 -12.85 -3.69
N MET A 146 -9.43 -13.15 -3.66
CA MET A 146 -8.89 -14.52 -3.71
C MET A 146 -8.67 -15.09 -2.33
N ILE A 147 -8.22 -14.26 -1.39
CA ILE A 147 -7.98 -14.65 -0.01
C ILE A 147 -8.12 -13.46 0.92
N CYS A 148 -8.57 -13.70 2.14
CA CYS A 148 -8.56 -12.76 3.24
C CYS A 148 -7.59 -13.25 4.31
N VAL A 149 -6.68 -12.39 4.73
CA VAL A 149 -5.59 -12.74 5.65
C VAL A 149 -5.42 -11.67 6.72
N ARG A 150 -4.90 -12.06 7.90
CA ARG A 150 -4.58 -11.15 8.99
C ARG A 150 -3.17 -11.39 9.47
N HIS A 151 -2.41 -10.32 9.69
CA HIS A 151 -1.06 -10.47 10.23
C HIS A 151 -1.11 -10.97 11.68
N LYS A 152 -0.28 -11.97 11.99
CA LYS A 152 -0.21 -12.63 13.31
C LYS A 152 0.09 -11.69 14.47
N ASP A 153 0.82 -10.59 14.23
CA ASP A 153 1.23 -9.61 15.24
C ASP A 153 0.31 -8.39 15.30
N LEU A 154 -0.74 -8.36 14.49
CA LEU A 154 -1.69 -7.26 14.51
C LEU A 154 -2.45 -7.24 15.85
N PRO A 155 -2.61 -6.07 16.51
CA PRO A 155 -3.35 -5.99 17.76
C PRO A 155 -4.81 -6.45 17.54
N GLN A 156 -5.40 -7.01 18.59
CA GLN A 156 -6.79 -7.48 18.54
C GLN A 156 -7.76 -6.34 18.19
N GLU A 157 -7.54 -5.16 18.78
CA GLU A 157 -8.23 -3.93 18.43
C GLU A 157 -7.33 -3.04 17.56
N ILE A 158 -7.87 -2.61 16.43
CA ILE A 158 -7.19 -1.72 15.50
C ILE A 158 -7.03 -0.34 16.14
N LYS A 159 -5.80 0.15 16.18
CA LYS A 159 -5.50 1.51 16.63
C LYS A 159 -6.04 2.53 15.62
N PRO A 160 -6.46 3.73 16.07
CA PRO A 160 -6.81 4.83 15.18
C PRO A 160 -5.67 5.11 14.20
N TRP A 161 -5.99 5.18 12.90
CA TRP A 161 -5.03 5.38 11.81
C TRP A 161 -5.42 6.53 10.87
N ARG A 162 -6.66 7.00 10.98
CA ARG A 162 -7.11 8.18 10.24
C ARG A 162 -6.61 9.42 10.95
N ALA A 163 -5.96 10.29 10.22
CA ALA A 163 -5.47 11.56 10.77
C ALA A 163 -6.57 12.61 10.76
#